data_83d3205ad00c1cb1fef8ab9f2b44c920
#
_entry.id   83d3205ad00c1cb1fef8ab9f2b44c920
#
_cell.length_a   1.000
_cell.length_b   1.000
_cell.length_c   1.000
_cell.angle_alpha   90.00
_cell.angle_beta   90.00
_cell.angle_gamma   90.00
#
_symmetry.space_group_name_H-M   'P 1'
#
loop_
_entity.id
_entity.type
_entity.pdbx_description
1 polymer ?
#
loop_
_entity_poly.entity_id
_entity_poly.type
_entity_poly.pdbx_seq_one_letter_code
_entity_poly.pdbx_strand_id
1 'polypeptide(L)'
;MNMSEKEIEMQQKLIVLSADAMVSEDIEILKQMPNYKKYLEGGSRVKKVRSIYPTITYPCHTTMCTGVWPEKHGVLGNYELNPGSDYNQWKWFWDSVKWDEDIFKAAKRAGLKTAAIFWPVTGNHFDIDYLIDEYWPQPGDTDIREVFKRTGSSEEILDIIEEELHGCVIRTHPDTDDFLMRCARQIILKYQPDLLMIHPGNVDSYRHRNGLFNDRVTKGIEETDRFIGELMKAVEDAGLADCTNFVLTSDHGQIDIKRVMSPNILLAQAGLIDIDEEGRVKDWKAFCQSGGTSAMVYLKDKNDKETYDKAWEVLSAAAKEGMKGFQQIFTEEEARTQQHLGGDFAFVLETDGITSFGENVTGELISDYDFEDYRYGKATHGHLPDKGPQPIFCAKGPAFCEDTIIERANLIDEAPTYARVLGVELKDTDGRVLEEILR
;
A
#
# COMPACT_ATOMS: atom_id res chain seq x y z
N MET A 1 54.22 -8.79 -15.18
CA MET A 1 53.48 -9.20 -13.98
C MET A 1 52.06 -8.63 -14.18
N ASN A 2 51.17 -9.47 -14.68
CA ASN A 2 49.83 -9.07 -15.10
C ASN A 2 49.00 -8.66 -13.89
N MET A 3 48.54 -7.43 -13.88
CA MET A 3 47.43 -7.05 -13.02
C MET A 3 46.19 -7.73 -13.59
N SER A 4 45.62 -8.66 -12.84
CA SER A 4 44.36 -9.30 -13.16
C SER A 4 43.29 -8.22 -13.33
N GLU A 5 42.60 -8.26 -14.45
CA GLU A 5 41.32 -7.57 -14.66
C GLU A 5 40.41 -7.97 -13.46
N LYS A 6 40.21 -7.05 -12.52
CA LYS A 6 39.04 -7.11 -11.67
C LYS A 6 37.87 -6.96 -12.61
N GLU A 7 37.08 -8.01 -12.78
CA GLU A 7 35.74 -7.86 -13.32
C GLU A 7 35.08 -6.70 -12.59
N ILE A 8 34.78 -5.64 -13.31
CA ILE A 8 34.00 -4.52 -12.75
C ILE A 8 32.61 -5.12 -12.59
N GLU A 9 32.29 -5.52 -11.37
CA GLU A 9 30.96 -6.02 -11.02
C GLU A 9 29.98 -4.90 -11.36
N MET A 10 29.11 -5.11 -12.34
CA MET A 10 28.16 -4.07 -12.77
C MET A 10 27.21 -3.77 -11.62
N GLN A 11 26.97 -2.48 -11.33
CA GLN A 11 26.00 -2.05 -10.34
C GLN A 11 24.64 -2.69 -10.63
N GLN A 12 24.12 -3.45 -9.67
CA GLN A 12 22.81 -4.05 -9.78
C GLN A 12 21.72 -3.00 -9.73
N LYS A 13 20.72 -3.14 -10.58
CA LYS A 13 19.51 -2.31 -10.61
C LYS A 13 18.31 -3.12 -10.15
N LEU A 14 17.32 -2.42 -9.58
CA LEU A 14 16.10 -3.04 -9.08
C LEU A 14 14.87 -2.26 -9.55
N ILE A 15 13.94 -2.96 -10.17
CA ILE A 15 12.58 -2.47 -10.46
C ILE A 15 11.60 -3.28 -9.63
N VAL A 16 10.80 -2.62 -8.83
CA VAL A 16 9.73 -3.19 -8.02
C VAL A 16 8.40 -2.70 -8.55
N LEU A 17 7.60 -3.62 -9.07
CA LEU A 17 6.20 -3.39 -9.46
C LEU A 17 5.29 -3.96 -8.36
N SER A 18 4.69 -3.08 -7.56
CA SER A 18 3.69 -3.45 -6.56
C SER A 18 2.31 -3.37 -7.19
N ALA A 19 1.76 -4.51 -7.61
CA ALA A 19 0.41 -4.59 -8.16
C ALA A 19 -0.61 -4.68 -7.02
N ASP A 20 -1.27 -3.57 -6.71
CA ASP A 20 -2.17 -3.41 -5.56
C ASP A 20 -3.19 -4.53 -5.45
N ALA A 21 -3.28 -5.12 -4.28
CA ALA A 21 -4.18 -6.24 -3.92
C ALA A 21 -4.07 -7.48 -4.80
N MET A 22 -2.95 -7.70 -5.50
CA MET A 22 -2.72 -8.93 -6.27
C MET A 22 -2.34 -10.07 -5.32
N VAL A 23 -2.96 -11.24 -5.47
CA VAL A 23 -2.85 -12.32 -4.47
C VAL A 23 -2.30 -13.62 -5.06
N SER A 24 -1.88 -14.52 -4.18
CA SER A 24 -1.26 -15.81 -4.56
C SER A 24 -2.10 -16.64 -5.52
N GLU A 25 -3.41 -16.53 -5.43
CA GLU A 25 -4.38 -17.22 -6.29
C GLU A 25 -4.32 -16.72 -7.74
N ASP A 26 -3.93 -15.47 -7.98
CA ASP A 26 -3.81 -14.87 -9.32
C ASP A 26 -2.63 -15.41 -10.13
N ILE A 27 -1.65 -16.02 -9.46
CA ILE A 27 -0.46 -16.59 -10.08
C ILE A 27 -0.81 -17.63 -11.15
N GLU A 28 -1.87 -18.42 -10.95
CA GLU A 28 -2.26 -19.44 -11.92
C GLU A 28 -2.78 -18.82 -13.23
N ILE A 29 -3.31 -17.60 -13.18
CA ILE A 29 -3.68 -16.80 -14.36
C ILE A 29 -2.41 -16.22 -15.00
N LEU A 30 -1.57 -15.56 -14.19
CA LEU A 30 -0.32 -14.92 -14.64
C LEU A 30 0.62 -15.90 -15.36
N LYS A 31 0.76 -17.13 -14.89
CA LYS A 31 1.59 -18.16 -15.54
C LYS A 31 1.17 -18.49 -16.95
N GLN A 32 -0.05 -18.14 -17.36
CA GLN A 32 -0.49 -18.33 -18.74
C GLN A 32 -0.14 -17.14 -19.63
N MET A 33 0.25 -16.00 -19.06
CA MET A 33 0.48 -14.75 -19.75
C MET A 33 1.87 -14.68 -20.40
N PRO A 34 2.01 -13.98 -21.54
CA PRO A 34 3.24 -13.98 -22.32
C PRO A 34 4.42 -13.26 -21.66
N ASN A 35 4.18 -12.14 -20.96
CA ASN A 35 5.25 -11.37 -20.36
C ASN A 35 5.73 -12.00 -19.05
N TYR A 36 4.83 -12.54 -18.24
CA TYR A 36 5.23 -13.34 -17.08
C TYR A 36 6.13 -14.52 -17.50
N LYS A 37 5.73 -15.28 -18.53
CA LYS A 37 6.54 -16.37 -19.09
C LYS A 37 7.92 -15.91 -19.54
N LYS A 38 8.00 -14.77 -20.20
CA LYS A 38 9.27 -14.24 -20.69
C LYS A 38 10.18 -13.74 -19.56
N TYR A 39 9.63 -12.98 -18.62
CA TYR A 39 10.42 -12.16 -17.70
C TYR A 39 10.45 -12.65 -16.25
N LEU A 40 9.53 -13.51 -15.82
CA LEU A 40 9.43 -13.97 -14.42
C LEU A 40 9.41 -15.50 -14.27
N GLU A 41 8.98 -16.24 -15.29
CA GLU A 41 9.00 -17.70 -15.21
C GLU A 41 10.43 -18.22 -15.01
N GLY A 42 10.59 -19.23 -14.14
CA GLY A 42 11.89 -19.79 -13.79
C GLY A 42 12.71 -18.90 -12.82
N GLY A 43 12.15 -17.82 -12.30
CA GLY A 43 12.76 -17.02 -11.25
C GLY A 43 12.45 -17.52 -9.83
N SER A 44 12.68 -16.67 -8.84
CA SER A 44 12.37 -16.93 -7.44
C SER A 44 10.95 -16.49 -7.09
N ARG A 45 10.29 -17.21 -6.17
CA ARG A 45 8.93 -16.90 -5.73
C ARG A 45 8.70 -17.23 -4.26
N VAL A 46 7.91 -16.39 -3.58
CA VAL A 46 7.31 -16.70 -2.28
C VAL A 46 5.86 -17.14 -2.50
N LYS A 47 5.47 -18.31 -1.96
CA LYS A 47 4.09 -18.80 -2.12
C LYS A 47 3.08 -17.96 -1.36
N LYS A 48 3.43 -17.48 -0.16
CA LYS A 48 2.56 -16.68 0.71
C LYS A 48 3.39 -15.59 1.37
N VAL A 49 3.15 -14.35 1.02
CA VAL A 49 3.67 -13.20 1.76
C VAL A 49 2.62 -12.80 2.80
N ARG A 50 2.99 -12.85 4.07
CA ARG A 50 2.11 -12.34 5.13
C ARG A 50 2.23 -10.82 5.16
N SER A 51 1.14 -10.13 4.87
CA SER A 51 1.06 -8.68 5.00
C SER A 51 1.16 -8.23 6.48
N ILE A 52 1.04 -6.94 6.72
CA ILE A 52 1.00 -6.34 8.05
C ILE A 52 -0.45 -6.12 8.51
N TYR A 53 -0.65 -5.72 9.77
CA TYR A 53 -1.95 -5.25 10.26
C TYR A 53 -1.90 -3.75 10.56
N PRO A 54 -2.91 -2.99 10.07
CA PRO A 54 -3.97 -3.39 9.15
C PRO A 54 -3.45 -3.60 7.72
N THR A 55 -4.12 -4.49 6.96
CA THR A 55 -3.83 -4.74 5.55
C THR A 55 -4.36 -3.60 4.69
N ILE A 56 -3.71 -2.43 4.78
CA ILE A 56 -4.12 -1.17 4.12
C ILE A 56 -2.94 -0.66 3.30
N THR A 57 -3.20 -0.12 2.11
CA THR A 57 -2.22 0.28 1.09
C THR A 57 -1.07 1.12 1.65
N TYR A 58 -1.36 2.25 2.33
CA TYR A 58 -0.31 3.18 2.79
C TYR A 58 0.57 2.61 3.90
N PRO A 59 0.03 1.99 4.97
CA PRO A 59 0.85 1.25 5.93
C PRO A 59 1.71 0.16 5.30
N CYS A 60 1.14 -0.62 4.36
CA CYS A 60 1.86 -1.69 3.68
C CYS A 60 3.03 -1.16 2.86
N HIS A 61 2.80 -0.17 1.99
CA HIS A 61 3.86 0.41 1.16
C HIS A 61 4.93 1.14 1.97
N THR A 62 4.55 1.77 3.09
CA THR A 62 5.53 2.32 4.04
C THR A 62 6.39 1.23 4.65
N THR A 63 5.79 0.09 5.04
CA THR A 63 6.55 -1.09 5.51
C THR A 63 7.47 -1.65 4.43
N MET A 64 7.01 -1.74 3.17
CA MET A 64 7.78 -2.27 2.04
C MET A 64 9.00 -1.42 1.68
N CYS A 65 9.03 -0.14 2.02
CA CYS A 65 10.20 0.71 1.79
C CYS A 65 11.06 0.93 3.05
N THR A 66 10.50 0.86 4.26
CA THR A 66 11.24 1.09 5.50
C THR A 66 11.77 -0.20 6.16
N GLY A 67 11.10 -1.34 5.95
CA GLY A 67 11.42 -2.60 6.61
C GLY A 67 11.09 -2.63 8.11
N VAL A 68 10.22 -1.73 8.60
CA VAL A 68 9.77 -1.70 9.99
C VAL A 68 8.26 -1.79 10.12
N TRP A 69 7.79 -2.18 11.31
CA TRP A 69 6.37 -2.35 11.61
C TRP A 69 5.62 -1.01 11.73
N PRO A 70 4.28 -0.99 11.57
CA PRO A 70 3.45 0.22 11.72
C PRO A 70 3.63 0.97 13.03
N GLU A 71 3.88 0.28 14.13
CA GLU A 71 4.17 0.90 15.43
C GLU A 71 5.42 1.79 15.42
N LYS A 72 6.37 1.58 14.48
CA LYS A 72 7.59 2.37 14.32
C LYS A 72 7.43 3.48 13.29
N HIS A 73 6.95 3.15 12.08
CA HIS A 73 6.83 4.16 11.04
C HIS A 73 5.61 5.08 11.20
N GLY A 74 4.60 4.69 12.01
CA GLY A 74 3.49 5.55 12.43
C GLY A 74 2.40 5.79 11.39
N VAL A 75 2.50 5.26 10.18
CA VAL A 75 1.45 5.29 9.17
C VAL A 75 0.51 4.12 9.43
N LEU A 76 -0.70 4.41 9.93
CA LEU A 76 -1.65 3.39 10.41
C LEU A 76 -2.86 3.22 9.49
N GLY A 77 -3.00 4.06 8.47
CA GLY A 77 -4.09 4.06 7.50
C GLY A 77 -3.86 5.09 6.42
N ASN A 78 -4.73 5.12 5.39
CA ASN A 78 -4.58 6.00 4.24
C ASN A 78 -4.94 7.46 4.54
N TYR A 79 -5.72 7.71 5.60
CA TYR A 79 -6.29 9.03 5.89
C TYR A 79 -5.78 9.61 7.20
N GLU A 80 -5.74 10.95 7.25
CA GLU A 80 -5.63 11.68 8.51
C GLU A 80 -6.92 11.53 9.33
N LEU A 81 -6.81 11.58 10.66
CA LEU A 81 -7.97 11.61 11.54
C LEU A 81 -8.61 13.01 11.49
N ASN A 82 -9.77 13.11 10.85
CA ASN A 82 -10.46 14.38 10.68
C ASN A 82 -11.99 14.22 10.84
N PRO A 83 -12.50 13.92 12.06
CA PRO A 83 -13.92 13.72 12.32
C PRO A 83 -14.74 14.98 11.99
N GLY A 84 -15.82 14.80 11.21
CA GLY A 84 -16.70 15.90 10.80
C GLY A 84 -16.24 16.65 9.55
N SER A 85 -15.16 16.25 8.92
CA SER A 85 -14.78 16.77 7.61
C SER A 85 -15.67 16.20 6.50
N ASP A 86 -15.97 17.03 5.51
CA ASP A 86 -16.73 16.63 4.32
C ASP A 86 -15.91 15.77 3.34
N TYR A 87 -14.60 15.64 3.56
CA TYR A 87 -13.70 14.84 2.71
C TYR A 87 -12.58 14.19 3.51
N ASN A 88 -12.10 13.05 3.02
CA ASN A 88 -10.97 12.35 3.57
C ASN A 88 -9.66 13.02 3.13
N GLN A 89 -8.81 13.40 4.07
CA GLN A 89 -7.48 13.91 3.79
C GLN A 89 -6.51 12.72 3.77
N TRP A 90 -5.93 12.43 2.60
CA TRP A 90 -4.97 11.36 2.42
C TRP A 90 -3.59 11.72 2.98
N LYS A 91 -2.84 10.71 3.40
CA LYS A 91 -1.45 10.84 3.87
C LYS A 91 -0.46 10.73 2.71
N TRP A 92 -0.52 11.65 1.77
CA TRP A 92 0.35 11.60 0.58
C TRP A 92 1.82 11.83 0.87
N PHE A 93 2.14 12.62 1.91
CA PHE A 93 3.47 13.17 2.11
C PHE A 93 4.31 12.33 3.07
N TRP A 94 5.61 12.26 2.79
CA TRP A 94 6.59 11.55 3.61
C TRP A 94 6.70 12.05 5.05
N ASP A 95 6.33 13.28 5.34
CA ASP A 95 6.31 13.83 6.69
C ASP A 95 5.33 13.10 7.65
N SER A 96 4.41 12.28 7.12
CA SER A 96 3.58 11.37 7.90
C SER A 96 4.36 10.19 8.49
N VAL A 97 5.55 9.89 7.96
CA VAL A 97 6.40 8.77 8.39
C VAL A 97 7.28 9.21 9.55
N LYS A 98 7.20 8.49 10.66
CA LYS A 98 7.98 8.79 11.90
C LYS A 98 9.32 8.05 11.96
N TRP A 99 9.66 7.26 10.96
CA TRP A 99 10.90 6.49 10.86
C TRP A 99 11.86 7.17 9.89
N ASP A 100 13.14 7.29 10.26
CA ASP A 100 14.13 8.09 9.52
C ASP A 100 14.97 7.27 8.53
N GLU A 101 14.74 5.99 8.36
CA GLU A 101 15.50 5.14 7.44
C GLU A 101 14.55 4.39 6.49
N ASP A 102 14.90 4.35 5.20
CA ASP A 102 14.18 3.66 4.15
C ASP A 102 15.11 3.29 2.99
N ILE A 103 14.61 2.52 2.04
CA ILE A 103 15.40 2.01 0.92
C ILE A 103 15.88 3.14 -0.03
N PHE A 104 15.09 4.21 -0.22
CA PHE A 104 15.49 5.34 -1.05
C PHE A 104 16.65 6.10 -0.40
N LYS A 105 16.55 6.37 0.90
CA LYS A 105 17.60 7.01 1.68
C LYS A 105 18.87 6.15 1.70
N ALA A 106 18.75 4.85 1.89
CA ALA A 106 19.88 3.91 1.84
C ALA A 106 20.56 3.89 0.47
N ALA A 107 19.78 3.83 -0.61
CA ALA A 107 20.26 3.87 -1.99
C ALA A 107 20.95 5.20 -2.29
N LYS A 108 20.34 6.34 -1.93
CA LYS A 108 20.89 7.67 -2.12
C LYS A 108 22.21 7.86 -1.38
N ARG A 109 22.30 7.38 -0.13
CA ARG A 109 23.53 7.39 0.68
C ARG A 109 24.68 6.62 0.00
N ALA A 110 24.36 5.58 -0.75
CA ALA A 110 25.32 4.81 -1.55
C ALA A 110 25.64 5.46 -2.92
N GLY A 111 25.03 6.60 -3.25
CA GLY A 111 25.22 7.30 -4.53
C GLY A 111 24.40 6.74 -5.69
N LEU A 112 23.39 5.93 -5.41
CA LEU A 112 22.48 5.36 -6.41
C LEU A 112 21.40 6.37 -6.79
N LYS A 113 20.88 6.24 -8.02
CA LYS A 113 19.74 7.02 -8.52
C LYS A 113 18.44 6.32 -8.16
N THR A 114 17.50 7.08 -7.63
CA THR A 114 16.22 6.58 -7.12
C THR A 114 15.03 7.13 -7.89
N ALA A 115 14.03 6.32 -8.08
CA ALA A 115 12.75 6.71 -8.68
C ALA A 115 11.57 6.08 -7.94
N ALA A 116 10.49 6.84 -7.75
CA ALA A 116 9.21 6.35 -7.26
C ALA A 116 8.08 6.90 -8.13
N ILE A 117 7.18 6.02 -8.54
CA ILE A 117 6.03 6.37 -9.38
C ILE A 117 4.77 5.86 -8.70
N PHE A 118 3.95 6.76 -8.19
CA PHE A 118 2.77 6.47 -7.39
C PHE A 118 3.03 5.53 -6.20
N TRP A 119 4.26 5.45 -5.72
CA TRP A 119 4.53 4.75 -4.47
C TRP A 119 3.93 5.55 -3.31
N PRO A 120 2.99 4.95 -2.52
CA PRO A 120 2.25 5.67 -1.48
C PRO A 120 3.15 6.34 -0.44
N VAL A 121 2.70 7.49 0.06
CA VAL A 121 3.35 8.26 1.15
C VAL A 121 4.75 8.77 0.78
N THR A 122 5.06 8.96 -0.51
CA THR A 122 6.38 9.45 -0.94
C THR A 122 6.42 10.92 -1.32
N GLY A 123 5.31 11.64 -1.23
CA GLY A 123 5.28 13.07 -1.56
C GLY A 123 6.32 13.87 -0.79
N ASN A 124 7.10 14.68 -1.51
CA ASN A 124 8.21 15.49 -0.99
C ASN A 124 9.35 14.68 -0.33
N HIS A 125 9.55 13.42 -0.68
CA HIS A 125 10.66 12.61 -0.19
C HIS A 125 11.99 13.09 -0.77
N PHE A 126 12.94 13.53 0.08
CA PHE A 126 14.19 14.16 -0.34
C PHE A 126 15.19 13.24 -1.04
N ASP A 127 15.11 11.94 -0.78
CA ASP A 127 16.04 10.94 -1.29
C ASP A 127 15.52 10.22 -2.55
N ILE A 128 14.44 10.72 -3.17
CA ILE A 128 13.93 10.26 -4.45
C ILE A 128 14.27 11.27 -5.54
N ASP A 129 15.14 10.88 -6.50
CA ASP A 129 15.58 11.76 -7.59
C ASP A 129 14.46 12.02 -8.62
N TYR A 130 13.68 10.99 -8.93
CA TYR A 130 12.64 11.02 -9.97
C TYR A 130 11.31 10.60 -9.37
N LEU A 131 10.58 11.56 -8.80
CA LEU A 131 9.35 11.34 -8.05
C LEU A 131 8.13 11.72 -8.87
N ILE A 132 7.17 10.79 -8.99
CA ILE A 132 5.77 11.04 -9.32
C ILE A 132 4.95 10.50 -8.16
N ASP A 133 4.51 11.40 -7.26
CA ASP A 133 3.78 11.03 -6.06
C ASP A 133 2.41 10.43 -6.36
N GLU A 134 1.93 9.53 -5.51
CA GLU A 134 0.54 9.05 -5.56
C GLU A 134 -0.40 10.15 -5.04
N TYR A 135 -0.60 11.18 -5.85
CA TYR A 135 -1.48 12.28 -5.51
C TYR A 135 -2.71 12.30 -6.44
N TRP A 136 -3.86 12.23 -5.84
CA TRP A 136 -5.14 12.38 -6.55
C TRP A 136 -5.53 13.86 -6.58
N PRO A 137 -5.65 14.51 -7.75
CA PRO A 137 -6.07 15.91 -7.83
C PRO A 137 -7.36 16.17 -7.05
N GLN A 138 -7.35 17.19 -6.22
CA GLN A 138 -8.44 17.56 -5.34
C GLN A 138 -9.33 18.63 -5.97
N PRO A 139 -10.58 18.85 -5.48
CA PRO A 139 -11.39 19.97 -5.91
C PRO A 139 -10.63 21.29 -5.80
N GLY A 140 -10.49 21.99 -6.93
CA GLY A 140 -9.69 23.22 -7.03
C GLY A 140 -8.28 23.04 -7.62
N ASP A 141 -7.76 21.83 -7.75
CA ASP A 141 -6.55 21.53 -8.51
C ASP A 141 -6.87 21.59 -10.02
N THR A 142 -6.48 22.67 -10.68
CA THR A 142 -6.77 22.91 -12.11
C THR A 142 -5.54 22.78 -13.01
N ASP A 143 -4.34 22.78 -12.43
CA ASP A 143 -3.07 22.69 -13.13
C ASP A 143 -2.29 21.45 -12.61
N ILE A 144 -2.19 20.46 -13.47
CA ILE A 144 -1.53 19.20 -13.13
C ILE A 144 -0.03 19.36 -12.87
N ARG A 145 0.64 20.29 -13.55
CA ARG A 145 2.05 20.60 -13.34
C ARG A 145 2.28 21.17 -11.94
N GLU A 146 1.48 22.15 -11.53
CA GLU A 146 1.56 22.73 -10.19
C GLU A 146 1.22 21.71 -9.09
N VAL A 147 0.29 20.78 -9.36
CA VAL A 147 -0.03 19.68 -8.46
C VAL A 147 1.20 18.81 -8.19
N PHE A 148 1.81 18.23 -9.23
CA PHE A 148 2.96 17.35 -9.05
C PHE A 148 4.24 18.10 -8.62
N LYS A 149 4.40 19.37 -8.98
CA LYS A 149 5.46 20.20 -8.44
C LYS A 149 5.34 20.37 -6.92
N ARG A 150 4.15 20.62 -6.42
CA ARG A 150 3.85 20.74 -4.99
C ARG A 150 4.13 19.45 -4.21
N THR A 151 3.98 18.29 -4.86
CA THR A 151 4.22 16.99 -4.24
C THR A 151 5.66 16.47 -4.44
N GLY A 152 6.53 17.25 -5.06
CA GLY A 152 7.98 17.01 -5.08
C GLY A 152 8.58 16.56 -6.42
N SER A 153 7.81 16.55 -7.52
CA SER A 153 8.37 16.26 -8.84
C SER A 153 9.32 17.37 -9.31
N SER A 154 10.49 16.99 -9.82
CA SER A 154 11.45 17.90 -10.42
C SER A 154 10.98 18.41 -11.80
N GLU A 155 11.55 19.50 -12.32
CA GLU A 155 11.11 20.10 -13.59
C GLU A 155 11.18 19.11 -14.76
N GLU A 156 12.22 18.27 -14.83
CA GLU A 156 12.36 17.24 -15.86
C GLU A 156 11.33 16.11 -15.74
N ILE A 157 10.82 15.83 -14.53
CA ILE A 157 9.73 14.86 -14.32
C ILE A 157 8.39 15.50 -14.65
N LEU A 158 8.20 16.77 -14.34
CA LEU A 158 7.01 17.53 -14.75
C LEU A 158 6.84 17.56 -16.28
N ASP A 159 7.96 17.70 -17.02
CA ASP A 159 7.93 17.63 -18.48
C ASP A 159 7.48 16.25 -18.99
N ILE A 160 7.93 15.17 -18.35
CA ILE A 160 7.47 13.80 -18.66
C ILE A 160 5.98 13.63 -18.35
N ILE A 161 5.53 14.13 -17.19
CA ILE A 161 4.11 14.05 -16.79
C ILE A 161 3.23 14.74 -17.83
N GLU A 162 3.58 15.95 -18.25
CA GLU A 162 2.83 16.70 -19.28
C GLU A 162 2.84 16.00 -20.63
N GLU A 163 4.01 15.47 -21.06
CA GLU A 163 4.15 14.72 -22.30
C GLU A 163 3.28 13.47 -22.34
N GLU A 164 3.21 12.71 -21.23
CA GLU A 164 2.57 11.39 -21.17
C GLU A 164 1.11 11.42 -20.67
N LEU A 165 0.60 12.56 -20.22
CA LEU A 165 -0.74 12.65 -19.65
C LEU A 165 -1.83 12.29 -20.66
N HIS A 166 -1.70 12.71 -21.94
CA HIS A 166 -2.59 12.36 -23.07
C HIS A 166 -4.10 12.42 -22.75
N GLY A 167 -4.53 13.35 -21.92
CA GLY A 167 -5.92 13.47 -21.48
C GLY A 167 -6.37 12.41 -20.48
N CYS A 168 -5.44 11.67 -19.87
CA CYS A 168 -5.71 10.76 -18.75
C CYS A 168 -6.41 11.51 -17.62
N VAL A 169 -7.47 10.91 -17.10
CA VAL A 169 -8.13 11.36 -15.87
C VAL A 169 -7.51 10.53 -14.73
N ILE A 170 -6.60 11.17 -13.99
CA ILE A 170 -5.96 10.52 -12.84
C ILE A 170 -7.05 10.06 -11.86
N ARG A 171 -6.92 8.82 -11.34
CA ARG A 171 -7.86 8.08 -10.50
C ARG A 171 -8.88 7.25 -11.28
N THR A 172 -8.70 7.06 -12.57
CA THR A 172 -9.48 6.10 -13.36
C THR A 172 -8.61 4.96 -13.84
N HIS A 173 -9.07 3.71 -13.71
CA HIS A 173 -8.33 2.51 -14.12
C HIS A 173 -8.93 1.88 -15.37
N PRO A 174 -8.11 1.51 -16.38
CA PRO A 174 -6.64 1.44 -16.35
C PRO A 174 -5.93 2.72 -16.81
N ASP A 175 -6.62 3.84 -17.09
CA ASP A 175 -6.02 5.03 -17.72
C ASP A 175 -4.86 5.60 -16.88
N THR A 176 -5.04 5.66 -15.55
CA THR A 176 -3.98 6.08 -14.63
C THR A 176 -2.79 5.14 -14.71
N ASP A 177 -3.03 3.82 -14.63
CA ASP A 177 -1.95 2.84 -14.64
C ASP A 177 -1.16 2.87 -15.96
N ASP A 178 -1.85 3.04 -17.09
CA ASP A 178 -1.23 3.22 -18.40
C ASP A 178 -0.37 4.49 -18.47
N PHE A 179 -0.83 5.58 -17.88
CA PHE A 179 -0.04 6.81 -17.73
C PHE A 179 1.22 6.56 -16.90
N LEU A 180 1.13 5.86 -15.76
CA LEU A 180 2.29 5.53 -14.93
C LEU A 180 3.32 4.71 -15.70
N MET A 181 2.88 3.70 -16.48
CA MET A 181 3.78 2.88 -17.30
C MET A 181 4.50 3.71 -18.38
N ARG A 182 3.81 4.65 -19.03
CA ARG A 182 4.44 5.56 -19.99
C ARG A 182 5.49 6.45 -19.33
N CYS A 183 5.19 7.03 -18.16
CA CYS A 183 6.17 7.80 -17.40
C CYS A 183 7.37 6.93 -16.97
N ALA A 184 7.13 5.74 -16.45
CA ALA A 184 8.17 4.79 -16.05
C ALA A 184 9.12 4.45 -17.22
N ARG A 185 8.55 4.18 -18.39
CA ARG A 185 9.32 3.93 -19.61
C ARG A 185 10.24 5.11 -19.95
N GLN A 186 9.75 6.35 -19.91
CA GLN A 186 10.55 7.54 -20.14
C GLN A 186 11.68 7.69 -19.11
N ILE A 187 11.38 7.48 -17.84
CA ILE A 187 12.35 7.55 -16.73
C ILE A 187 13.44 6.50 -16.89
N ILE A 188 13.08 5.24 -17.21
CA ILE A 188 14.06 4.18 -17.48
C ILE A 188 14.97 4.55 -18.64
N LEU A 189 14.44 5.01 -19.76
CA LEU A 189 15.20 5.33 -20.96
C LEU A 189 16.10 6.54 -20.80
N LYS A 190 15.62 7.60 -20.13
CA LYS A 190 16.34 8.88 -20.02
C LYS A 190 17.33 8.91 -18.84
N TYR A 191 16.95 8.35 -17.68
CA TYR A 191 17.70 8.52 -16.43
C TYR A 191 18.33 7.25 -15.88
N GLN A 192 17.82 6.08 -16.28
CA GLN A 192 18.36 4.77 -15.88
C GLN A 192 18.53 4.63 -14.35
N PRO A 193 17.46 4.81 -13.55
CA PRO A 193 17.54 4.71 -12.10
C PRO A 193 18.12 3.36 -11.65
N ASP A 194 18.78 3.31 -10.50
CA ASP A 194 19.27 2.09 -9.89
C ASP A 194 18.17 1.40 -9.06
N LEU A 195 17.26 2.21 -8.49
CA LEU A 195 16.03 1.75 -7.83
C LEU A 195 14.83 2.45 -8.45
N LEU A 196 13.87 1.68 -8.95
CA LEU A 196 12.56 2.17 -9.37
C LEU A 196 11.48 1.37 -8.64
N MET A 197 10.62 2.06 -7.89
CA MET A 197 9.44 1.48 -7.26
C MET A 197 8.17 2.09 -7.86
N ILE A 198 7.22 1.23 -8.27
CA ILE A 198 6.03 1.67 -9.00
C ILE A 198 4.79 0.91 -8.52
N HIS A 199 3.64 1.63 -8.39
CA HIS A 199 2.41 1.11 -7.81
C HIS A 199 1.18 1.40 -8.69
N PRO A 200 0.76 0.48 -9.56
CA PRO A 200 -0.54 0.52 -10.23
C PRO A 200 -1.65 -0.02 -9.33
N GLY A 201 -2.83 0.62 -9.35
CA GLY A 201 -3.97 0.30 -8.46
C GLY A 201 -5.14 -0.40 -9.14
N ASN A 202 -5.00 -0.86 -10.40
CA ASN A 202 -6.11 -1.39 -11.19
C ASN A 202 -6.77 -2.63 -10.59
N VAL A 203 -5.99 -3.62 -10.10
CA VAL A 203 -6.54 -4.88 -9.57
C VAL A 203 -7.32 -4.63 -8.28
N ASP A 204 -6.79 -3.81 -7.38
CA ASP A 204 -7.46 -3.39 -6.15
C ASP A 204 -8.81 -2.72 -6.46
N SER A 205 -8.82 -1.71 -7.32
CA SER A 205 -10.02 -0.99 -7.74
C SER A 205 -11.09 -1.92 -8.33
N TYR A 206 -10.67 -2.92 -9.12
CA TYR A 206 -11.61 -3.88 -9.70
C TYR A 206 -12.19 -4.84 -8.67
N ARG A 207 -11.40 -5.25 -7.66
CA ARG A 207 -11.88 -6.05 -6.54
C ARG A 207 -12.88 -5.30 -5.70
N HIS A 208 -12.62 -4.05 -5.35
CA HIS A 208 -13.54 -3.21 -4.60
C HIS A 208 -14.93 -3.15 -5.24
N ARG A 209 -15.00 -2.98 -6.56
CA ARG A 209 -16.26 -2.83 -7.29
C ARG A 209 -16.95 -4.14 -7.63
N ASN A 210 -16.20 -5.22 -7.84
CA ASN A 210 -16.74 -6.43 -8.44
C ASN A 210 -16.66 -7.67 -7.54
N GLY A 211 -15.91 -7.62 -6.41
CA GLY A 211 -15.58 -8.76 -5.56
C GLY A 211 -14.24 -9.41 -5.94
N LEU A 212 -13.83 -10.45 -5.20
CA LEU A 212 -12.45 -10.96 -5.25
C LEU A 212 -12.05 -11.60 -6.59
N PHE A 213 -12.85 -12.54 -7.10
CA PHE A 213 -12.49 -13.36 -8.26
C PHE A 213 -13.59 -13.31 -9.31
N ASN A 214 -13.32 -12.65 -10.43
CA ASN A 214 -14.27 -12.47 -11.52
C ASN A 214 -13.55 -12.01 -12.80
N ASP A 215 -14.27 -11.94 -13.93
CA ASP A 215 -13.70 -11.58 -15.24
C ASP A 215 -13.04 -10.19 -15.26
N ARG A 216 -13.56 -9.21 -14.49
CA ARG A 216 -12.96 -7.87 -14.45
C ARG A 216 -11.61 -7.87 -13.74
N VAL A 217 -11.48 -8.64 -12.65
CA VAL A 217 -10.20 -8.84 -11.97
C VAL A 217 -9.22 -9.61 -12.86
N THR A 218 -9.69 -10.66 -13.56
CA THR A 218 -8.86 -11.36 -14.57
C THR A 218 -8.32 -10.38 -15.59
N LYS A 219 -9.14 -9.43 -16.07
CA LYS A 219 -8.69 -8.35 -16.96
C LYS A 219 -7.60 -7.47 -16.34
N GLY A 220 -7.72 -7.15 -15.07
CA GLY A 220 -6.67 -6.41 -14.34
C GLY A 220 -5.34 -7.18 -14.27
N ILE A 221 -5.40 -8.51 -14.10
CA ILE A 221 -4.21 -9.36 -14.12
C ILE A 221 -3.57 -9.38 -15.51
N GLU A 222 -4.36 -9.42 -16.60
CA GLU A 222 -3.86 -9.27 -17.99
C GLU A 222 -3.20 -7.90 -18.20
N GLU A 223 -3.76 -6.83 -17.65
CA GLU A 223 -3.19 -5.49 -17.67
C GLU A 223 -1.84 -5.46 -16.93
N THR A 224 -1.75 -6.09 -15.75
CA THR A 224 -0.49 -6.21 -15.00
C THR A 224 0.58 -6.97 -15.79
N ASP A 225 0.23 -8.06 -16.50
CA ASP A 225 1.17 -8.74 -17.39
C ASP A 225 1.70 -7.80 -18.50
N ARG A 226 0.84 -6.96 -19.07
CA ARG A 226 1.25 -5.95 -20.05
C ARG A 226 2.22 -4.93 -19.43
N PHE A 227 1.98 -4.48 -18.18
CA PHE A 227 2.88 -3.57 -17.47
C PHE A 227 4.27 -4.18 -17.27
N ILE A 228 4.36 -5.47 -16.92
CA ILE A 228 5.63 -6.20 -16.86
C ILE A 228 6.35 -6.11 -18.22
N GLY A 229 5.62 -6.36 -19.32
CA GLY A 229 6.17 -6.31 -20.68
C GLY A 229 6.68 -4.92 -21.06
N GLU A 230 5.96 -3.86 -20.74
CA GLU A 230 6.32 -2.48 -21.05
C GLU A 230 7.59 -2.03 -20.28
N LEU A 231 7.66 -2.33 -18.98
CA LEU A 231 8.81 -2.00 -18.12
C LEU A 231 10.07 -2.77 -18.59
N MET A 232 9.96 -4.08 -18.77
CA MET A 232 11.10 -4.90 -19.16
C MET A 232 11.56 -4.62 -20.60
N LYS A 233 10.64 -4.24 -21.49
CA LYS A 233 11.01 -3.76 -22.83
C LYS A 233 11.80 -2.44 -22.75
N ALA A 234 11.43 -1.52 -21.86
CA ALA A 234 12.21 -0.29 -21.64
C ALA A 234 13.61 -0.58 -21.11
N VAL A 235 13.75 -1.58 -20.22
CA VAL A 235 15.04 -2.07 -19.71
C VAL A 235 15.89 -2.64 -20.85
N GLU A 236 15.32 -3.49 -21.73
CA GLU A 236 16.01 -4.02 -22.91
C GLU A 236 16.46 -2.89 -23.85
N ASP A 237 15.58 -1.92 -24.14
CA ASP A 237 15.86 -0.77 -25.02
C ASP A 237 16.94 0.16 -24.45
N ALA A 238 17.06 0.25 -23.12
CA ALA A 238 18.09 0.99 -22.43
C ALA A 238 19.44 0.23 -22.35
N GLY A 239 19.49 -1.05 -22.76
CA GLY A 239 20.69 -1.89 -22.65
C GLY A 239 21.03 -2.32 -21.23
N LEU A 240 20.04 -2.42 -20.32
CA LEU A 240 20.22 -2.67 -18.91
C LEU A 240 19.82 -4.09 -18.46
N ALA A 241 19.46 -4.98 -19.41
CA ALA A 241 18.90 -6.29 -19.09
C ALA A 241 19.85 -7.17 -18.23
N ASP A 242 21.15 -7.09 -18.46
CA ASP A 242 22.14 -7.93 -17.77
C ASP A 242 22.41 -7.52 -16.31
N CYS A 243 21.97 -6.33 -15.89
CA CYS A 243 22.17 -5.83 -14.53
C CYS A 243 20.85 -5.48 -13.80
N THR A 244 19.69 -5.68 -14.42
CA THR A 244 18.40 -5.34 -13.82
C THR A 244 17.74 -6.56 -13.19
N ASN A 245 17.36 -6.41 -11.94
CA ASN A 245 16.49 -7.31 -11.20
C ASN A 245 15.07 -6.77 -11.24
N PHE A 246 14.11 -7.65 -11.48
CA PHE A 246 12.70 -7.30 -11.52
C PHE A 246 11.93 -8.06 -10.44
N VAL A 247 11.15 -7.33 -9.65
CA VAL A 247 10.26 -7.87 -8.63
C VAL A 247 8.83 -7.46 -8.96
N LEU A 248 7.95 -8.45 -9.03
CA LEU A 248 6.50 -8.28 -8.98
C LEU A 248 6.05 -8.67 -7.58
N THR A 249 5.48 -7.72 -6.86
CA THR A 249 4.96 -7.92 -5.50
C THR A 249 3.56 -7.32 -5.36
N SER A 250 2.98 -7.43 -4.18
CA SER A 250 1.75 -6.78 -3.77
C SER A 250 1.78 -6.53 -2.27
N ASP A 251 0.95 -5.64 -1.82
CA ASP A 251 0.89 -5.12 -0.46
C ASP A 251 -0.09 -5.87 0.44
N HIS A 252 -1.28 -6.19 -0.07
CA HIS A 252 -2.34 -6.89 0.67
C HIS A 252 -3.24 -7.70 -0.25
N GLY A 253 -4.16 -8.45 0.35
CA GLY A 253 -5.34 -8.99 -0.32
C GLY A 253 -6.59 -8.24 0.12
N GLN A 254 -7.75 -8.72 -0.34
CA GLN A 254 -9.06 -8.23 0.07
C GLN A 254 -9.94 -9.40 0.54
N ILE A 255 -11.07 -9.09 1.17
CA ILE A 255 -12.15 -10.04 1.47
C ILE A 255 -13.48 -9.50 0.94
N ASP A 256 -14.35 -10.40 0.47
CA ASP A 256 -15.71 -10.04 0.07
C ASP A 256 -16.53 -9.61 1.29
N ILE A 257 -17.21 -8.48 1.19
CA ILE A 257 -18.09 -7.98 2.24
C ILE A 257 -19.56 -8.08 1.83
N LYS A 258 -20.45 -8.06 2.81
CA LYS A 258 -21.91 -8.17 2.60
C LYS A 258 -22.68 -7.01 3.19
N ARG A 259 -22.05 -6.19 4.02
CA ARG A 259 -22.66 -5.06 4.72
C ARG A 259 -21.63 -4.11 5.28
N VAL A 260 -22.08 -2.91 5.62
CA VAL A 260 -21.31 -1.89 6.33
C VAL A 260 -21.90 -1.69 7.72
N MET A 261 -21.07 -1.60 8.76
CA MET A 261 -21.49 -1.33 10.14
C MET A 261 -20.78 -0.06 10.62
N SER A 262 -21.54 0.92 11.14
CA SER A 262 -21.02 2.23 11.57
C SER A 262 -20.93 2.34 13.09
N PRO A 263 -19.79 2.03 13.72
CA PRO A 263 -19.63 2.06 15.20
C PRO A 263 -19.87 3.45 15.81
N ASN A 264 -19.66 4.51 15.05
CA ASN A 264 -19.86 5.88 15.49
C ASN A 264 -21.32 6.18 15.87
N ILE A 265 -22.30 5.45 15.31
CA ILE A 265 -23.69 5.57 15.73
C ILE A 265 -23.86 5.13 17.20
N LEU A 266 -23.17 4.07 17.62
CA LEU A 266 -23.17 3.62 19.02
C LEU A 266 -22.47 4.64 19.92
N LEU A 267 -21.34 5.20 19.49
CA LEU A 267 -20.62 6.23 20.22
C LEU A 267 -21.45 7.51 20.36
N ALA A 268 -22.18 7.93 19.33
CA ALA A 268 -23.08 9.07 19.36
C ALA A 268 -24.25 8.83 20.33
N GLN A 269 -24.90 7.68 20.27
CA GLN A 269 -25.97 7.29 21.21
C GLN A 269 -25.51 7.28 22.67
N ALA A 270 -24.22 6.97 22.90
CA ALA A 270 -23.61 7.03 24.23
C ALA A 270 -23.18 8.46 24.65
N GLY A 271 -23.36 9.48 23.79
CA GLY A 271 -22.95 10.87 24.07
C GLY A 271 -21.43 11.08 23.99
N LEU A 272 -20.73 10.25 23.21
CA LEU A 272 -19.30 10.39 22.92
C LEU A 272 -19.02 11.12 21.61
N ILE A 273 -20.07 11.37 20.80
CA ILE A 273 -20.05 12.24 19.61
C ILE A 273 -21.24 13.17 19.70
N ASP A 274 -21.02 14.47 19.63
CA ASP A 274 -22.04 15.50 19.53
C ASP A 274 -22.37 15.76 18.07
N ILE A 275 -23.67 15.79 17.74
CA ILE A 275 -24.18 15.90 16.38
C ILE A 275 -24.96 17.23 16.23
N ASP A 276 -24.76 17.95 15.15
CA ASP A 276 -25.53 19.15 14.81
C ASP A 276 -26.94 18.81 14.25
N GLU A 277 -27.74 19.85 13.96
CA GLU A 277 -29.11 19.71 13.46
C GLU A 277 -29.15 19.07 12.07
N GLU A 278 -28.07 19.12 11.29
CA GLU A 278 -27.91 18.52 9.98
C GLU A 278 -27.39 17.08 10.06
N GLY A 279 -27.10 16.55 11.24
CA GLY A 279 -26.62 15.17 11.45
C GLY A 279 -25.11 15.00 11.26
N ARG A 280 -24.32 16.09 11.27
CA ARG A 280 -22.86 16.07 11.12
C ARG A 280 -22.18 16.11 12.49
N VAL A 281 -20.95 15.64 12.56
CA VAL A 281 -20.13 15.72 13.78
C VAL A 281 -19.86 17.19 14.13
N LYS A 282 -20.37 17.64 15.26
CA LYS A 282 -20.11 18.97 15.82
C LYS A 282 -18.90 18.96 16.78
N ASP A 283 -18.82 17.95 17.63
CA ASP A 283 -17.71 17.68 18.53
C ASP A 283 -17.68 16.19 18.86
N TRP A 284 -16.55 15.71 19.39
CA TRP A 284 -16.39 14.31 19.74
C TRP A 284 -15.45 14.13 20.93
N LYS A 285 -15.64 13.06 21.69
CA LYS A 285 -14.73 12.57 22.72
C LYS A 285 -14.04 11.29 22.28
N ALA A 286 -14.78 10.39 21.64
CA ALA A 286 -14.29 9.19 20.98
C ALA A 286 -14.84 9.11 19.56
N PHE A 287 -14.02 8.72 18.60
CA PHE A 287 -14.40 8.56 17.20
C PHE A 287 -13.75 7.33 16.59
N CYS A 288 -14.53 6.57 15.83
CA CYS A 288 -14.08 5.38 15.12
C CYS A 288 -13.79 5.73 13.66
N GLN A 289 -12.51 5.69 13.26
CA GLN A 289 -12.06 5.89 11.89
C GLN A 289 -11.98 4.55 11.18
N SER A 290 -12.62 4.45 10.02
CA SER A 290 -12.63 3.25 9.19
C SER A 290 -11.32 3.04 8.44
N GLY A 291 -10.79 1.82 8.50
CA GLY A 291 -9.79 1.27 7.58
C GLY A 291 -10.36 0.17 6.67
N GLY A 292 -11.68 0.22 6.38
CA GLY A 292 -12.38 -0.84 5.66
C GLY A 292 -12.79 -1.96 6.61
N THR A 293 -12.13 -3.10 6.59
CA THR A 293 -12.46 -4.26 7.43
C THR A 293 -11.80 -4.26 8.81
N SER A 294 -11.06 -3.22 9.14
CA SER A 294 -10.73 -2.82 10.51
C SER A 294 -11.13 -1.38 10.76
N ALA A 295 -11.18 -0.95 12.01
CA ALA A 295 -11.40 0.45 12.36
C ALA A 295 -10.71 0.81 13.66
N MET A 296 -10.09 1.99 13.72
CA MET A 296 -9.38 2.47 14.90
C MET A 296 -10.24 3.47 15.66
N VAL A 297 -10.35 3.29 16.96
CA VAL A 297 -11.08 4.20 17.86
C VAL A 297 -10.10 5.13 18.53
N TYR A 298 -10.25 6.42 18.25
CA TYR A 298 -9.44 7.49 18.82
C TYR A 298 -10.18 8.20 19.93
N LEU A 299 -9.43 8.64 20.94
CA LEU A 299 -9.93 9.55 21.97
C LEU A 299 -9.37 10.94 21.72
N LYS A 300 -10.21 11.98 21.79
CA LYS A 300 -9.78 13.39 21.65
C LYS A 300 -8.77 13.78 22.72
N ASP A 301 -9.01 13.34 23.96
CA ASP A 301 -8.02 13.34 25.03
C ASP A 301 -7.70 11.89 25.41
N LYS A 302 -6.51 11.43 25.06
CA LYS A 302 -6.05 10.04 25.34
C LYS A 302 -5.94 9.73 26.85
N ASN A 303 -5.91 10.74 27.71
CA ASN A 303 -5.85 10.57 29.16
C ASN A 303 -7.25 10.55 29.82
N ASP A 304 -8.32 10.78 29.05
CA ASP A 304 -9.70 10.74 29.55
C ASP A 304 -10.16 9.29 29.79
N LYS A 305 -9.90 8.84 31.02
CA LYS A 305 -10.26 7.46 31.41
C LYS A 305 -11.78 7.23 31.41
N GLU A 306 -12.59 8.22 31.69
CA GLU A 306 -14.05 8.08 31.68
C GLU A 306 -14.56 7.83 30.28
N THR A 307 -14.06 8.58 29.29
CA THR A 307 -14.34 8.39 27.88
C THR A 307 -13.83 7.03 27.39
N TYR A 308 -12.63 6.63 27.81
CA TYR A 308 -12.07 5.31 27.48
C TYR A 308 -12.97 4.17 27.98
N ASP A 309 -13.29 4.18 29.28
CA ASP A 309 -14.10 3.12 29.89
C ASP A 309 -15.50 3.06 29.27
N LYS A 310 -16.12 4.19 28.96
CA LYS A 310 -17.43 4.27 28.32
C LYS A 310 -17.41 3.79 26.87
N ALA A 311 -16.41 4.17 26.07
CA ALA A 311 -16.27 3.68 24.69
C ALA A 311 -16.03 2.17 24.67
N TRP A 312 -15.19 1.65 25.57
CA TRP A 312 -14.98 0.22 25.75
C TRP A 312 -16.25 -0.53 26.11
N GLU A 313 -17.02 -0.04 27.09
CA GLU A 313 -18.30 -0.64 27.52
C GLU A 313 -19.27 -0.76 26.34
N VAL A 314 -19.48 0.33 25.61
CA VAL A 314 -20.41 0.38 24.47
C VAL A 314 -20.02 -0.58 23.35
N LEU A 315 -18.76 -0.54 22.94
CA LEU A 315 -18.28 -1.36 21.82
C LEU A 315 -18.17 -2.85 22.20
N SER A 316 -17.73 -3.16 23.43
CA SER A 316 -17.64 -4.55 23.89
C SER A 316 -19.01 -5.17 24.15
N ALA A 317 -20.03 -4.38 24.56
CA ALA A 317 -21.40 -4.83 24.65
C ALA A 317 -21.95 -5.20 23.28
N ALA A 318 -21.74 -4.35 22.28
CA ALA A 318 -22.12 -4.60 20.90
C ALA A 318 -21.50 -5.91 20.33
N ALA A 319 -20.21 -6.15 20.62
CA ALA A 319 -19.52 -7.38 20.23
C ALA A 319 -20.12 -8.62 20.92
N LYS A 320 -20.43 -8.55 22.24
CA LYS A 320 -20.99 -9.67 23.03
C LYS A 320 -22.42 -10.02 22.68
N GLU A 321 -23.25 -9.04 22.33
CA GLU A 321 -24.65 -9.25 21.93
C GLU A 321 -24.78 -9.91 20.54
N GLY A 322 -23.66 -10.27 19.92
CA GLY A 322 -23.64 -10.87 18.59
C GLY A 322 -24.08 -9.89 17.51
N MET A 323 -23.91 -8.58 17.78
CA MET A 323 -24.08 -7.56 16.75
C MET A 323 -23.15 -7.88 15.59
N LYS A 324 -23.74 -8.07 14.44
CA LYS A 324 -23.04 -8.48 13.23
C LYS A 324 -22.05 -7.42 12.79
N GLY A 325 -20.76 -7.78 12.75
CA GLY A 325 -19.69 -6.86 12.32
C GLY A 325 -18.38 -7.04 13.07
N PHE A 326 -18.47 -7.30 14.37
CA PHE A 326 -17.29 -7.49 15.21
C PHE A 326 -16.91 -8.96 15.35
N GLN A 327 -15.65 -9.29 15.09
CA GLN A 327 -15.08 -10.54 15.56
C GLN A 327 -14.30 -10.33 16.86
N GLN A 328 -13.54 -9.21 16.93
CA GLN A 328 -12.64 -8.92 18.03
C GLN A 328 -12.46 -7.41 18.18
N ILE A 329 -12.18 -6.99 19.41
CA ILE A 329 -11.69 -5.65 19.74
C ILE A 329 -10.37 -5.84 20.44
N PHE A 330 -9.32 -5.22 19.92
CA PHE A 330 -8.01 -5.13 20.58
C PHE A 330 -7.88 -3.79 21.27
N THR A 331 -7.35 -3.78 22.48
CA THR A 331 -6.75 -2.57 23.06
C THR A 331 -5.48 -2.21 22.27
N GLU A 332 -4.98 -0.98 22.40
CA GLU A 332 -3.71 -0.58 21.78
C GLU A 332 -2.56 -1.50 22.19
N GLU A 333 -2.47 -1.88 23.47
CA GLU A 333 -1.44 -2.80 23.97
C GLU A 333 -1.54 -4.20 23.35
N GLU A 334 -2.74 -4.74 23.19
CA GLU A 334 -2.96 -6.03 22.54
C GLU A 334 -2.63 -5.97 21.05
N ALA A 335 -3.03 -4.91 20.35
CA ALA A 335 -2.72 -4.71 18.94
C ALA A 335 -1.21 -4.57 18.70
N ARG A 336 -0.52 -3.82 19.56
CA ARG A 336 0.93 -3.66 19.56
C ARG A 336 1.63 -5.00 19.80
N THR A 337 1.24 -5.72 20.84
CA THR A 337 1.93 -6.97 21.24
C THR A 337 1.68 -8.09 20.24
N GLN A 338 0.46 -8.20 19.68
CA GLN A 338 0.08 -9.34 18.83
C GLN A 338 0.28 -9.08 17.33
N GLN A 339 0.23 -7.80 16.90
CA GLN A 339 0.22 -7.43 15.48
C GLN A 339 1.23 -6.33 15.12
N HIS A 340 2.07 -5.87 16.07
CA HIS A 340 3.00 -4.74 15.87
C HIS A 340 2.31 -3.47 15.38
N LEU A 341 1.04 -3.29 15.78
CA LEU A 341 0.23 -2.14 15.48
C LEU A 341 0.10 -1.29 16.75
N GLY A 342 0.85 -0.21 16.83
CA GLY A 342 0.83 0.74 17.95
C GLY A 342 0.64 2.17 17.46
N GLY A 343 0.01 3.02 18.27
CA GLY A 343 -0.23 4.41 17.90
C GLY A 343 -1.13 5.14 18.89
N ASP A 344 -1.68 6.26 18.45
CA ASP A 344 -2.51 7.14 19.30
C ASP A 344 -3.98 6.71 19.39
N PHE A 345 -4.35 5.55 18.88
CA PHE A 345 -5.69 4.97 19.04
C PHE A 345 -5.84 4.27 20.41
N ALA A 346 -7.09 4.15 20.88
CA ALA A 346 -7.41 3.41 22.12
C ALA A 346 -7.73 1.93 21.83
N PHE A 347 -8.46 1.68 20.73
CA PHE A 347 -8.91 0.35 20.33
C PHE A 347 -8.78 0.19 18.82
N VAL A 348 -8.68 -1.06 18.37
CA VAL A 348 -8.91 -1.43 16.97
C VAL A 348 -9.96 -2.53 16.91
N LEU A 349 -10.94 -2.31 16.03
CA LEU A 349 -12.04 -3.23 15.76
C LEU A 349 -11.66 -4.11 14.59
N GLU A 350 -11.87 -5.40 14.71
CA GLU A 350 -11.62 -6.38 13.65
C GLU A 350 -12.93 -6.98 13.15
N THR A 351 -13.08 -7.05 11.85
CA THR A 351 -14.27 -7.56 11.17
C THR A 351 -14.58 -9.04 11.48
N ASP A 352 -15.85 -9.42 11.36
CA ASP A 352 -16.32 -10.81 11.32
C ASP A 352 -16.01 -11.55 9.99
N GLY A 353 -15.30 -10.89 9.07
CA GLY A 353 -14.90 -11.44 7.77
C GLY A 353 -15.86 -11.16 6.62
N ILE A 354 -16.99 -10.50 6.87
CA ILE A 354 -18.01 -10.14 5.86
C ILE A 354 -18.55 -8.71 6.04
N THR A 355 -18.04 -7.96 7.00
CA THR A 355 -18.48 -6.61 7.34
C THR A 355 -17.35 -5.62 7.16
N SER A 356 -17.60 -4.50 6.49
CA SER A 356 -16.75 -3.31 6.54
C SER A 356 -17.26 -2.35 7.62
N PHE A 357 -16.37 -1.53 8.18
CA PHE A 357 -16.74 -0.52 9.16
C PHE A 357 -16.98 0.83 8.46
N GLY A 358 -18.16 1.45 8.72
CA GLY A 358 -18.51 2.78 8.24
C GLY A 358 -18.22 3.86 9.28
N GLU A 359 -18.32 5.12 8.86
CA GLU A 359 -18.10 6.29 9.73
C GLU A 359 -19.37 7.10 10.01
N ASN A 360 -20.53 6.64 9.56
CA ASN A 360 -21.79 7.35 9.82
C ASN A 360 -22.04 7.51 11.32
N VAL A 361 -22.50 8.69 11.72
CA VAL A 361 -22.85 9.04 13.10
C VAL A 361 -24.36 9.05 13.34
N THR A 362 -25.15 8.96 12.26
CA THR A 362 -26.62 8.91 12.27
C THR A 362 -27.11 7.84 11.28
N GLY A 363 -28.40 7.52 11.34
CA GLY A 363 -29.04 6.55 10.45
C GLY A 363 -29.00 5.13 10.97
N GLU A 364 -28.93 4.16 10.07
CA GLU A 364 -28.92 2.73 10.39
C GLU A 364 -27.52 2.27 10.79
N LEU A 365 -27.45 1.47 11.88
CA LEU A 365 -26.19 0.90 12.36
C LEU A 365 -25.53 -0.01 11.33
N ILE A 366 -26.34 -0.73 10.56
CA ILE A 366 -25.91 -1.62 9.47
C ILE A 366 -26.56 -1.15 8.19
N SER A 367 -25.76 -0.91 7.15
CA SER A 367 -26.19 -0.49 5.82
C SER A 367 -25.67 -1.42 4.72
N ASP A 368 -26.18 -1.24 3.51
CA ASP A 368 -25.68 -1.87 2.29
C ASP A 368 -24.37 -1.25 1.81
N TYR A 369 -23.83 -1.76 0.71
CA TYR A 369 -22.62 -1.25 0.05
C TYR A 369 -22.74 0.22 -0.34
N ASP A 370 -21.60 0.91 -0.32
CA ASP A 370 -21.42 2.20 -0.97
C ASP A 370 -20.24 2.08 -1.97
N PHE A 371 -20.50 2.24 -3.24
CA PHE A 371 -19.49 2.12 -4.29
C PHE A 371 -18.73 3.42 -4.59
N GLU A 372 -19.10 4.51 -3.94
CA GLU A 372 -18.39 5.80 -4.06
C GLU A 372 -17.13 5.82 -3.16
N ASP A 373 -17.11 4.99 -2.10
CA ASP A 373 -15.96 4.85 -1.23
C ASP A 373 -15.44 3.39 -1.28
N TYR A 374 -14.18 3.19 -1.62
CA TYR A 374 -13.54 1.88 -1.74
C TYR A 374 -13.67 1.03 -0.47
N ARG A 375 -13.71 1.66 0.71
CA ARG A 375 -13.87 0.96 2.01
C ARG A 375 -15.19 0.20 2.12
N TYR A 376 -16.19 0.54 1.32
CA TYR A 376 -17.56 0.04 1.43
C TYR A 376 -18.05 -0.69 0.18
N GLY A 377 -17.17 -0.99 -0.77
CA GLY A 377 -17.45 -1.76 -1.99
C GLY A 377 -17.79 -3.24 -1.74
N LYS A 378 -17.85 -4.05 -2.79
CA LYS A 378 -18.13 -5.50 -2.70
C LYS A 378 -17.03 -6.30 -2.02
N ALA A 379 -15.79 -5.86 -2.16
CA ALA A 379 -14.65 -6.35 -1.42
C ALA A 379 -13.85 -5.18 -0.89
N THR A 380 -13.14 -5.37 0.20
CA THR A 380 -12.22 -4.39 0.76
C THR A 380 -11.18 -5.06 1.65
N HIS A 381 -10.22 -4.30 2.09
CA HIS A 381 -9.05 -4.71 2.87
C HIS A 381 -9.05 -4.07 4.27
N GLY A 382 -7.97 -4.23 5.04
CA GLY A 382 -7.81 -3.70 6.40
C GLY A 382 -7.89 -4.79 7.49
N HIS A 383 -8.26 -6.01 7.15
CA HIS A 383 -8.41 -7.16 8.07
C HIS A 383 -7.05 -7.65 8.62
N LEU A 384 -7.11 -8.52 9.62
CA LEU A 384 -5.94 -9.27 10.07
C LEU A 384 -5.27 -10.02 8.89
N PRO A 385 -3.93 -9.97 8.77
CA PRO A 385 -3.21 -10.49 7.59
C PRO A 385 -3.52 -11.96 7.25
N ASP A 386 -3.76 -12.79 8.26
CA ASP A 386 -4.00 -14.22 8.06
C ASP A 386 -5.47 -14.55 7.68
N LYS A 387 -6.35 -13.55 7.52
CA LYS A 387 -7.79 -13.74 7.28
C LYS A 387 -8.18 -13.83 5.81
N GLY A 388 -7.47 -13.17 4.92
CA GLY A 388 -7.76 -13.11 3.47
C GLY A 388 -6.70 -13.80 2.61
N PRO A 389 -6.88 -13.75 1.27
CA PRO A 389 -5.84 -14.10 0.32
C PRO A 389 -4.56 -13.32 0.58
N GLN A 390 -3.41 -13.96 0.36
CA GLN A 390 -2.10 -13.40 0.69
C GLN A 390 -1.45 -12.73 -0.53
N PRO A 391 -0.70 -11.63 -0.34
CA PRO A 391 0.09 -10.99 -1.40
C PRO A 391 1.05 -11.94 -2.11
N ILE A 392 1.44 -11.55 -3.32
CA ILE A 392 2.43 -12.26 -4.12
C ILE A 392 3.84 -11.70 -3.91
N PHE A 393 4.85 -12.51 -4.26
CA PHE A 393 6.22 -12.06 -4.52
C PHE A 393 6.85 -12.98 -5.57
N CYS A 394 7.22 -12.42 -6.70
CA CYS A 394 7.94 -13.09 -7.80
C CYS A 394 9.12 -12.22 -8.22
N ALA A 395 10.29 -12.80 -8.36
CA ALA A 395 11.51 -12.07 -8.68
C ALA A 395 12.37 -12.81 -9.69
N LYS A 396 13.01 -12.07 -10.60
CA LYS A 396 13.99 -12.60 -11.55
C LYS A 396 15.02 -11.54 -11.91
N GLY A 397 16.24 -11.97 -12.09
CA GLY A 397 17.37 -11.13 -12.46
C GLY A 397 18.69 -11.72 -11.94
N PRO A 398 19.81 -11.04 -12.20
CA PRO A 398 21.13 -11.58 -11.87
C PRO A 398 21.36 -11.84 -10.37
N ALA A 399 20.67 -11.11 -9.48
CA ALA A 399 20.81 -11.31 -8.03
C ALA A 399 19.92 -12.45 -7.49
N PHE A 400 18.91 -12.91 -8.24
CA PHE A 400 17.97 -13.91 -7.77
C PHE A 400 18.32 -15.34 -8.24
N CYS A 401 18.07 -16.32 -7.39
CA CYS A 401 18.14 -17.73 -7.75
C CYS A 401 17.11 -18.11 -8.79
N GLU A 402 17.45 -19.09 -9.65
CA GLU A 402 16.49 -19.65 -10.59
C GLU A 402 15.67 -20.77 -9.94
N ASP A 403 14.43 -20.96 -10.40
CA ASP A 403 13.51 -22.04 -10.01
C ASP A 403 13.37 -22.24 -8.49
N THR A 404 13.57 -21.16 -7.72
CA THR A 404 13.53 -21.22 -6.26
C THR A 404 12.18 -20.77 -5.74
N ILE A 405 11.54 -21.60 -4.90
CA ILE A 405 10.27 -21.32 -4.27
C ILE A 405 10.38 -21.50 -2.77
N ILE A 406 10.11 -20.45 -2.00
CA ILE A 406 9.97 -20.52 -0.56
C ILE A 406 8.50 -20.47 -0.14
N GLU A 407 8.18 -21.14 0.97
CA GLU A 407 6.77 -21.32 1.38
C GLU A 407 6.17 -20.04 1.94
N ARG A 408 6.94 -19.26 2.72
CA ARG A 408 6.43 -18.09 3.43
C ARG A 408 7.52 -17.04 3.65
N ALA A 409 7.11 -15.77 3.52
CA ALA A 409 7.84 -14.58 3.96
C ALA A 409 6.83 -13.60 4.58
N ASN A 410 7.33 -12.50 5.14
CA ASN A 410 6.50 -11.38 5.59
C ASN A 410 6.77 -10.17 4.70
N LEU A 411 5.80 -9.28 4.56
CA LEU A 411 5.92 -8.05 3.79
C LEU A 411 7.12 -7.19 4.25
N ILE A 412 7.37 -7.18 5.54
CA ILE A 412 8.48 -6.47 6.18
C ILE A 412 9.87 -6.96 5.73
N ASP A 413 9.97 -8.18 5.16
CA ASP A 413 11.22 -8.77 4.68
C ASP A 413 11.66 -8.20 3.32
N GLU A 414 10.78 -7.46 2.64
CA GLU A 414 11.03 -6.95 1.29
C GLU A 414 12.10 -5.86 1.26
N ALA A 415 11.98 -4.81 2.09
CA ALA A 415 12.96 -3.72 2.12
C ALA A 415 14.40 -4.19 2.38
N PRO A 416 14.71 -5.00 3.41
CA PRO A 416 16.06 -5.51 3.60
C PRO A 416 16.52 -6.43 2.45
N THR A 417 15.61 -7.16 1.79
CA THR A 417 15.93 -7.96 0.60
C THR A 417 16.29 -7.07 -0.59
N TYR A 418 15.54 -5.97 -0.82
CA TYR A 418 15.85 -4.97 -1.85
C TYR A 418 17.20 -4.30 -1.61
N ALA A 419 17.49 -3.94 -0.35
CA ALA A 419 18.78 -3.38 0.03
C ALA A 419 19.93 -4.35 -0.29
N ARG A 420 19.76 -5.64 -0.01
CA ARG A 420 20.75 -6.69 -0.32
C ARG A 420 20.97 -6.82 -1.83
N VAL A 421 19.91 -6.79 -2.65
CA VAL A 421 20.01 -6.82 -4.12
C VAL A 421 20.79 -5.61 -4.66
N LEU A 422 20.57 -4.42 -4.11
CA LEU A 422 21.26 -3.19 -4.52
C LEU A 422 22.69 -3.08 -3.95
N GLY A 423 23.05 -3.93 -3.01
CA GLY A 423 24.34 -3.86 -2.30
C GLY A 423 24.46 -2.67 -1.34
N VAL A 424 23.33 -2.19 -0.80
CA VAL A 424 23.27 -1.06 0.14
C VAL A 424 22.94 -1.52 1.55
N GLU A 425 23.36 -0.74 2.55
CA GLU A 425 23.03 -0.99 3.96
C GLU A 425 21.72 -0.27 4.30
N LEU A 426 20.67 -1.01 4.64
CA LEU A 426 19.44 -0.53 5.24
C LEU A 426 19.49 -0.83 6.76
N LYS A 427 19.39 0.24 7.57
CA LYS A 427 19.66 0.15 9.01
C LYS A 427 18.39 -0.08 9.80
N ASP A 428 18.54 -0.73 10.95
CA ASP A 428 17.52 -0.85 12.01
C ASP A 428 16.16 -1.40 11.53
N THR A 429 16.18 -2.32 10.58
CA THR A 429 14.98 -3.00 10.08
C THR A 429 14.49 -4.07 11.06
N ASP A 430 13.18 -4.33 11.07
CA ASP A 430 12.59 -5.46 11.78
C ASP A 430 12.51 -6.71 10.91
N GLY A 431 12.49 -6.54 9.58
CA GLY A 431 12.50 -7.62 8.60
C GLY A 431 13.87 -8.27 8.43
N ARG A 432 13.89 -9.44 7.81
CA ARG A 432 15.11 -10.16 7.44
C ARG A 432 15.33 -10.15 5.93
N VAL A 433 16.55 -10.34 5.50
CA VAL A 433 16.86 -10.62 4.10
C VAL A 433 16.37 -12.04 3.76
N LEU A 434 15.73 -12.19 2.61
CA LEU A 434 15.31 -13.48 2.06
C LEU A 434 16.48 -14.14 1.32
N GLU A 435 17.54 -14.51 2.07
CA GLU A 435 18.77 -15.08 1.50
C GLU A 435 18.53 -16.36 0.68
N GLU A 436 17.42 -17.07 0.95
CA GLU A 436 17.07 -18.33 0.26
C GLU A 436 16.76 -18.14 -1.21
N ILE A 437 16.40 -16.91 -1.65
CA ILE A 437 16.07 -16.58 -3.02
C ILE A 437 17.17 -15.78 -3.72
N LEU A 438 18.28 -15.47 -3.03
CA LEU A 438 19.39 -14.67 -3.57
C LEU A 438 20.60 -15.56 -3.90
N ARG A 439 21.42 -15.10 -4.87
CA ARG A 439 22.69 -15.75 -5.29
C ARG A 439 23.86 -15.31 -4.44
#